data_710d536a0d6891dfc701ae4b4d27a2be
#
_entry.id   710d536a0d6891dfc701ae4b4d27a2be
#
_cell.length_a   1.000
_cell.length_b   1.000
_cell.length_c   1.000
_cell.angle_alpha   90.00
_cell.angle_beta   90.00
_cell.angle_gamma   90.00
#
_symmetry.space_group_name_H-M   'P 1'
#
loop_
_entity.id
_entity.type
_entity.pdbx_description
1 polymer ?
#
loop_
_entity_poly.entity_id
_entity_poly.type
_entity_poly.pdbx_seq_one_letter_code
_entity_poly.pdbx_strand_id
1 'polypeptide(L)'
;MRNTRLEEAQAGIKIAGRNINNFRYADDTTFMAESEEELKSLFMKVKKESEKVGLKLNIQKTKIMASGLITSWEIDGETVETVSDFIFGGSKITADGDCSPEIKRCLHLGRKVMTNQDRILKSRDITLPTKVHLVKFFLWSYMDVRIEL
;
A
#
# COMPACT_ATOMS: atom_id res chain seq x y z
N MET A 1 5.03 -6.60 -16.62
CA MET A 1 3.64 -6.63 -17.11
C MET A 1 3.31 -5.27 -17.72
N ARG A 2 3.50 -5.12 -19.05
CA ARG A 2 3.09 -3.91 -19.78
C ARG A 2 1.61 -4.04 -20.12
N ASN A 3 0.80 -3.09 -19.61
CA ASN A 3 -0.50 -2.69 -20.14
C ASN A 3 -1.38 -3.79 -20.76
N THR A 4 -1.93 -4.68 -19.96
CA THR A 4 -3.28 -5.08 -20.26
C THR A 4 -4.16 -3.87 -19.94
N ARG A 5 -4.54 -3.10 -20.98
CA ARG A 5 -5.70 -2.23 -20.93
C ARG A 5 -6.86 -3.12 -20.45
N LEU A 6 -7.08 -3.13 -19.14
CA LEU A 6 -8.39 -3.44 -18.63
C LEU A 6 -9.22 -2.30 -19.20
N GLU A 7 -9.93 -2.59 -20.31
CA GLU A 7 -10.87 -1.67 -20.87
C GLU A 7 -11.67 -1.07 -19.74
N GLU A 8 -11.88 0.24 -19.80
CA GLU A 8 -12.59 1.08 -18.86
C GLU A 8 -13.98 0.51 -18.55
N ALA A 9 -14.03 -0.64 -17.88
CA ALA A 9 -15.24 -1.08 -17.21
C ALA A 9 -15.48 -0.07 -16.09
N GLN A 10 -16.70 0.36 -15.92
CA GLN A 10 -17.16 1.36 -14.94
C GLN A 10 -16.79 1.06 -13.48
N ALA A 11 -16.17 -0.10 -13.21
CA ALA A 11 -15.69 -0.50 -11.90
C ALA A 11 -14.52 0.38 -11.42
N GLY A 12 -14.53 0.76 -10.14
CA GLY A 12 -13.51 1.58 -9.51
C GLY A 12 -14.09 2.70 -8.68
N ILE A 13 -13.23 3.41 -7.97
CA ILE A 13 -13.60 4.57 -7.16
C ILE A 13 -13.14 5.86 -7.86
N LYS A 14 -13.92 6.93 -7.71
CA LYS A 14 -13.58 8.23 -8.28
C LYS A 14 -12.72 9.03 -7.31
N ILE A 15 -11.46 9.28 -7.70
CA ILE A 15 -10.53 10.13 -6.94
C ILE A 15 -10.12 11.30 -7.83
N ALA A 16 -10.38 12.52 -7.39
CA ALA A 16 -10.07 13.76 -8.15
C ALA A 16 -10.58 13.74 -9.61
N GLY A 17 -11.78 13.19 -9.84
CA GLY A 17 -12.42 13.11 -11.16
C GLY A 17 -11.89 11.98 -12.06
N ARG A 18 -10.95 11.18 -11.59
CA ARG A 18 -10.41 10.00 -12.30
C ARG A 18 -10.98 8.73 -11.68
N ASN A 19 -11.38 7.78 -12.52
CA ASN A 19 -11.79 6.46 -12.05
C ASN A 19 -10.55 5.60 -11.82
N ILE A 20 -10.36 5.14 -10.58
CA ILE A 20 -9.22 4.32 -10.17
C ILE A 20 -9.76 2.98 -9.70
N ASN A 21 -9.35 1.90 -10.34
CA ASN A 21 -9.78 0.55 -10.02
C ASN A 21 -8.64 -0.35 -9.50
N ASN A 22 -7.39 0.08 -9.64
CA ASN A 22 -6.25 -0.66 -9.09
C ASN A 22 -5.05 0.25 -8.82
N PHE A 23 -4.26 -0.14 -7.82
CA PHE A 23 -2.89 0.31 -7.62
C PHE A 23 -1.93 -0.86 -7.68
N ARG A 24 -0.74 -0.62 -8.21
CA ARG A 24 0.30 -1.65 -8.33
C ARG A 24 1.61 -1.13 -7.77
N TYR A 25 2.25 -1.95 -6.94
CA TYR A 25 3.57 -1.67 -6.41
C TYR A 25 4.36 -2.97 -6.39
N ALA A 26 5.40 -3.05 -7.23
CA ALA A 26 6.18 -4.26 -7.45
C ALA A 26 5.29 -5.46 -7.82
N ASP A 27 5.21 -6.47 -6.96
CA ASP A 27 4.37 -7.66 -7.07
C ASP A 27 3.01 -7.52 -6.37
N ASP A 28 2.83 -6.50 -5.55
CA ASP A 28 1.57 -6.22 -4.89
C ASP A 28 0.60 -5.48 -5.80
N THR A 29 -0.67 -5.86 -5.74
CA THR A 29 -1.75 -5.19 -6.47
C THR A 29 -2.95 -5.01 -5.55
N THR A 30 -3.45 -3.80 -5.45
CA THR A 30 -4.70 -3.47 -4.74
C THR A 30 -5.78 -3.17 -5.75
N PHE A 31 -6.95 -3.78 -5.60
CA PHE A 31 -8.15 -3.48 -6.39
C PHE A 31 -9.11 -2.65 -5.59
N MET A 32 -9.83 -1.76 -6.26
CA MET A 32 -10.80 -0.86 -5.66
C MET A 32 -12.10 -0.88 -6.44
N ALA A 33 -13.23 -0.92 -5.74
CA ALA A 33 -14.55 -0.84 -6.31
C ALA A 33 -15.53 -0.22 -5.29
N GLU A 34 -16.65 0.29 -5.77
CA GLU A 34 -17.72 0.85 -4.92
C GLU A 34 -18.64 -0.24 -4.37
N SER A 35 -18.68 -1.42 -5.02
CA SER A 35 -19.48 -2.57 -4.57
C SER A 35 -18.68 -3.87 -4.53
N GLU A 36 -19.21 -4.83 -3.75
CA GLU A 36 -18.61 -6.16 -3.63
C GLU A 36 -18.66 -6.91 -4.97
N GLU A 37 -19.76 -6.82 -5.71
CA GLU A 37 -19.96 -7.47 -6.99
C GLU A 37 -18.96 -6.96 -8.05
N GLU A 38 -18.74 -5.65 -8.08
CA GLU A 38 -17.74 -5.03 -8.96
C GLU A 38 -16.34 -5.50 -8.62
N LEU A 39 -15.99 -5.51 -7.32
CA LEU A 39 -14.69 -5.97 -6.85
C LEU A 39 -14.46 -7.44 -7.23
N LYS A 40 -15.46 -8.29 -7.06
CA LYS A 40 -15.42 -9.71 -7.41
C LYS A 40 -15.24 -9.90 -8.92
N SER A 41 -15.99 -9.16 -9.74
CA SER A 41 -15.86 -9.16 -11.19
C SER A 41 -14.46 -8.77 -11.64
N LEU A 42 -13.92 -7.68 -11.06
CA LEU A 42 -12.59 -7.18 -11.36
C LEU A 42 -11.51 -8.19 -10.98
N PHE A 43 -11.62 -8.77 -9.79
CA PHE A 43 -10.69 -9.78 -9.31
C PHE A 43 -10.69 -11.04 -10.20
N MET A 44 -11.87 -11.56 -10.58
CA MET A 44 -11.99 -12.73 -11.45
C MET A 44 -11.43 -12.50 -12.85
N LYS A 45 -11.59 -11.29 -13.41
CA LYS A 45 -10.94 -10.90 -14.67
C LYS A 45 -9.42 -10.99 -14.57
N VAL A 46 -8.86 -10.38 -13.52
CA VAL A 46 -7.40 -10.37 -13.32
C VAL A 46 -6.87 -11.77 -13.06
N LYS A 47 -7.58 -12.59 -12.28
CA LYS A 47 -7.23 -13.99 -12.05
C LYS A 47 -7.13 -14.75 -13.36
N LYS A 48 -8.16 -14.68 -14.21
CA LYS A 48 -8.21 -15.35 -15.51
C LYS A 48 -7.06 -14.91 -16.43
N GLU A 49 -6.77 -13.59 -16.47
CA GLU A 49 -5.66 -13.07 -17.28
C GLU A 49 -4.29 -13.49 -16.72
N SER A 50 -4.14 -13.55 -15.40
CA SER A 50 -2.90 -14.02 -14.75
C SER A 50 -2.63 -15.49 -15.04
N GLU A 51 -3.65 -16.33 -15.01
CA GLU A 51 -3.54 -17.76 -15.31
C GLU A 51 -3.10 -18.01 -16.77
N LYS A 52 -3.54 -17.19 -17.72
CA LYS A 52 -3.10 -17.30 -19.13
C LYS A 52 -1.59 -17.10 -19.31
N VAL A 53 -0.96 -16.34 -18.44
CA VAL A 53 0.49 -16.08 -18.44
C VAL A 53 1.25 -16.95 -17.43
N GLY A 54 0.58 -17.96 -16.84
CA GLY A 54 1.18 -18.88 -15.88
C GLY A 54 1.37 -18.32 -14.48
N LEU A 55 0.78 -17.17 -14.16
CA LEU A 55 0.84 -16.58 -12.82
C LEU A 55 -0.38 -17.02 -12.01
N LYS A 56 -0.13 -17.52 -10.79
CA LYS A 56 -1.18 -17.87 -9.83
C LYS A 56 -1.29 -16.80 -8.75
N LEU A 57 -2.51 -16.36 -8.47
CA LEU A 57 -2.79 -15.48 -7.35
C LEU A 57 -2.68 -16.26 -6.03
N ASN A 58 -2.06 -15.64 -5.04
CA ASN A 58 -1.94 -16.25 -3.72
C ASN A 58 -3.14 -15.80 -2.85
N ILE A 59 -4.18 -16.63 -2.79
CA ILE A 59 -5.42 -16.33 -2.05
C ILE A 59 -5.14 -16.18 -0.56
N GLN A 60 -4.23 -16.96 0.00
CA GLN A 60 -3.88 -16.89 1.43
C GLN A 60 -3.21 -15.56 1.83
N LYS A 61 -2.53 -14.90 0.89
CA LYS A 61 -1.96 -13.56 1.09
C LYS A 61 -2.92 -12.44 0.69
N THR A 62 -3.99 -12.77 -0.03
CA THR A 62 -5.00 -11.80 -0.44
C THR A 62 -5.85 -11.42 0.76
N LYS A 63 -6.09 -10.12 0.92
CA LYS A 63 -6.91 -9.58 2.01
C LYS A 63 -7.95 -8.65 1.42
N ILE A 64 -9.10 -8.58 2.06
CA ILE A 64 -10.17 -7.66 1.70
C ILE A 64 -10.38 -6.65 2.83
N MET A 65 -10.59 -5.41 2.45
CA MET A 65 -10.93 -4.33 3.37
C MET A 65 -12.13 -3.57 2.81
N ALA A 66 -13.08 -3.27 3.66
CA ALA A 66 -14.24 -2.46 3.32
C ALA A 66 -14.56 -1.43 4.40
N SER A 67 -15.16 -0.33 4.00
CA SER A 67 -15.68 0.69 4.92
C SER A 67 -17.00 0.27 5.60
N GLY A 68 -17.63 -0.82 5.14
CA GLY A 68 -18.87 -1.39 5.67
C GLY A 68 -18.68 -2.81 6.20
N LEU A 69 -19.79 -3.38 6.71
CA LEU A 69 -19.80 -4.77 7.20
C LEU A 69 -19.73 -5.73 6.01
N ILE A 70 -18.60 -6.44 5.87
CA ILE A 70 -18.50 -7.64 5.03
C ILE A 70 -18.45 -8.84 5.98
N THR A 71 -19.37 -9.77 5.81
CA THR A 71 -19.49 -10.94 6.69
C THR A 71 -18.52 -12.05 6.30
N SER A 72 -18.37 -12.32 5.02
CA SER A 72 -17.38 -13.28 4.49
C SER A 72 -17.19 -13.07 3.01
N TRP A 73 -15.99 -13.26 2.52
CA TRP A 73 -15.69 -13.22 1.10
C TRP A 73 -14.95 -14.49 0.68
N GLU A 74 -15.48 -15.17 -0.33
CA GLU A 74 -14.93 -16.43 -0.80
C GLU A 74 -14.49 -16.33 -2.26
N ILE A 75 -13.33 -16.89 -2.54
CA ILE A 75 -12.76 -17.03 -3.87
C ILE A 75 -12.44 -18.51 -4.08
N ASP A 76 -13.08 -19.15 -5.06
CA ASP A 76 -12.90 -20.57 -5.38
C ASP A 76 -13.11 -21.52 -4.19
N GLY A 77 -14.01 -21.19 -3.27
CA GLY A 77 -14.26 -21.97 -2.07
C GLY A 77 -13.24 -21.73 -0.93
N GLU A 78 -12.28 -20.84 -1.11
CA GLU A 78 -11.37 -20.39 -0.05
C GLU A 78 -11.85 -19.05 0.51
N THR A 79 -11.93 -18.95 1.84
CA THR A 79 -12.32 -17.71 2.52
C THR A 79 -11.15 -16.72 2.51
N VAL A 80 -11.41 -15.49 2.08
CA VAL A 80 -10.44 -14.40 2.11
C VAL A 80 -10.51 -13.68 3.45
N GLU A 81 -9.35 -13.42 4.05
CA GLU A 81 -9.25 -12.69 5.31
C GLU A 81 -9.76 -11.25 5.16
N THR A 82 -10.74 -10.88 6.00
CA THR A 82 -11.21 -9.49 6.11
C THR A 82 -10.37 -8.75 7.15
N VAL A 83 -9.82 -7.60 6.78
CA VAL A 83 -8.95 -6.79 7.64
C VAL A 83 -9.48 -5.37 7.77
N SER A 84 -9.20 -4.74 8.91
CA SER A 84 -9.50 -3.32 9.15
C SER A 84 -8.40 -2.39 8.66
N ASP A 85 -7.21 -2.91 8.45
CA ASP A 85 -6.07 -2.17 7.93
C ASP A 85 -5.08 -3.10 7.20
N PHE A 86 -4.28 -2.53 6.31
CA PHE A 86 -3.17 -3.22 5.64
C PHE A 86 -2.06 -2.25 5.26
N ILE A 87 -0.89 -2.80 4.92
CA ILE A 87 0.25 -2.00 4.45
C ILE A 87 0.39 -2.19 2.95
N PHE A 88 0.37 -1.09 2.21
CA PHE A 88 0.60 -1.06 0.76
C PHE A 88 1.65 0.00 0.43
N GLY A 89 2.66 -0.36 -0.37
CA GLY A 89 3.74 0.57 -0.72
C GLY A 89 4.46 1.19 0.50
N GLY A 90 4.50 0.47 1.63
CA GLY A 90 5.08 0.97 2.87
C GLY A 90 4.18 1.88 3.71
N SER A 91 2.96 2.19 3.27
CA SER A 91 1.98 3.01 4.00
C SER A 91 0.85 2.18 4.57
N LYS A 92 0.45 2.47 5.81
CA LYS A 92 -0.69 1.84 6.47
C LYS A 92 -1.98 2.50 6.02
N ILE A 93 -2.89 1.72 5.46
CA ILE A 93 -4.22 2.12 5.02
C ILE A 93 -5.25 1.50 5.95
N THR A 94 -6.23 2.27 6.39
CA THR A 94 -7.29 1.86 7.31
C THR A 94 -8.66 1.96 6.63
N ALA A 95 -9.59 1.09 7.02
CA ALA A 95 -10.93 1.01 6.44
C ALA A 95 -11.79 2.25 6.72
N ASP A 96 -11.54 2.93 7.84
CA ASP A 96 -12.20 4.18 8.24
C ASP A 96 -11.59 5.44 7.60
N GLY A 97 -10.48 5.29 6.87
CA GLY A 97 -9.76 6.41 6.26
C GLY A 97 -8.97 7.27 7.26
N ASP A 98 -8.86 6.86 8.54
CA ASP A 98 -8.06 7.60 9.51
C ASP A 98 -6.55 7.45 9.24
N CYS A 99 -5.90 8.54 8.88
CA CYS A 99 -4.44 8.57 8.66
C CYS A 99 -3.62 8.71 9.96
N SER A 100 -4.25 8.95 11.12
CA SER A 100 -3.56 9.16 12.39
C SER A 100 -2.65 7.99 12.80
N PRO A 101 -3.05 6.71 12.64
CA PRO A 101 -2.18 5.56 12.92
C PRO A 101 -0.92 5.55 12.05
N GLU A 102 -1.06 5.92 10.77
CA GLU A 102 0.07 5.99 9.83
C GLU A 102 1.02 7.11 10.20
N ILE A 103 0.50 8.30 10.52
CA ILE A 103 1.32 9.44 10.98
C ILE A 103 2.12 9.06 12.22
N LYS A 104 1.48 8.44 13.22
CA LYS A 104 2.15 7.98 14.45
C LYS A 104 3.23 6.94 14.14
N ARG A 105 2.94 5.99 13.27
CA ARG A 105 3.89 4.96 12.82
C ARG A 105 5.11 5.59 12.16
N CYS A 106 4.91 6.57 11.29
CA CYS A 106 5.97 7.30 10.61
C CYS A 106 6.85 8.08 11.58
N LEU A 107 6.25 8.79 12.53
CA LEU A 107 6.98 9.51 13.57
C LEU A 107 7.80 8.55 14.45
N HIS A 108 7.24 7.39 14.79
CA HIS A 108 7.96 6.37 15.57
C HIS A 108 9.17 5.82 14.80
N LEU A 109 8.99 5.50 13.52
CA LEU A 109 10.08 5.02 12.67
C LEU A 109 11.16 6.10 12.48
N GLY A 110 10.77 7.35 12.26
CA GLY A 110 11.72 8.47 12.19
C GLY A 110 12.54 8.63 13.48
N ARG A 111 11.88 8.56 14.65
CA ARG A 111 12.58 8.56 15.94
C ARG A 111 13.56 7.40 16.07
N LYS A 112 13.14 6.18 15.70
CA LYS A 112 14.00 4.99 15.75
C LYS A 112 15.25 5.14 14.88
N VAL A 113 15.10 5.66 13.66
CA VAL A 113 16.22 5.96 12.76
C VAL A 113 17.16 6.98 13.40
N MET A 114 16.63 8.09 13.92
CA MET A 114 17.43 9.13 14.58
C MET A 114 18.16 8.61 15.82
N THR A 115 17.50 7.79 16.64
CA THR A 115 18.13 7.19 17.84
C THR A 115 19.25 6.23 17.45
N ASN A 116 19.11 5.47 16.38
CA ASN A 116 20.19 4.60 15.88
C ASN A 116 21.42 5.38 15.43
N GLN A 117 21.26 6.66 15.04
CA GLN A 117 22.36 7.55 14.65
C GLN A 117 22.96 8.35 15.81
N ASP A 118 22.51 8.11 17.05
CA ASP A 118 22.91 8.87 18.23
C ASP A 118 24.45 8.88 18.42
N ARG A 119 25.14 7.80 18.14
CA ARG A 119 26.61 7.72 18.20
C ARG A 119 27.29 8.73 17.27
N ILE A 120 26.77 8.85 16.04
CA ILE A 120 27.28 9.78 15.02
C ILE A 120 26.92 11.22 15.42
N LEU A 121 25.67 11.44 15.80
CA LEU A 121 25.18 12.77 16.15
C LEU A 121 25.83 13.35 17.43
N LYS A 122 26.17 12.49 18.39
CA LYS A 122 26.86 12.86 19.62
C LYS A 122 28.39 12.87 19.52
N SER A 123 28.98 12.31 18.45
CA SER A 123 30.44 12.33 18.26
C SER A 123 30.97 13.76 18.19
N ARG A 124 32.09 14.03 18.88
CA ARG A 124 32.80 15.31 18.84
C ARG A 124 33.69 15.44 17.59
N ASP A 125 34.03 14.33 16.95
CA ASP A 125 34.93 14.28 15.79
C ASP A 125 34.21 14.67 14.49
N ILE A 126 32.88 14.71 14.50
CA ILE A 126 32.05 15.04 13.34
C ILE A 126 31.57 16.49 13.45
N THR A 127 31.85 17.28 12.43
CA THR A 127 31.48 18.69 12.39
C THR A 127 29.96 18.89 12.33
N LEU A 128 29.46 20.00 12.87
CA LEU A 128 28.04 20.32 12.87
C LEU A 128 27.42 20.37 11.45
N PRO A 129 28.09 20.96 10.42
CA PRO A 129 27.58 20.92 9.05
C PRO A 129 27.39 19.52 8.52
N THR A 130 28.33 18.60 8.81
CA THR A 130 28.22 17.18 8.40
C THR A 130 27.05 16.50 9.08
N LYS A 131 26.83 16.75 10.37
CA LYS A 131 25.68 16.22 11.11
C LYS A 131 24.36 16.70 10.51
N VAL A 132 24.24 17.99 10.22
CA VAL A 132 23.05 18.57 9.58
C VAL A 132 22.80 17.95 8.20
N HIS A 133 23.87 17.73 7.42
CA HIS A 133 23.75 17.08 6.11
C HIS A 133 23.25 15.65 6.23
N LEU A 134 23.78 14.88 7.19
CA LEU A 134 23.33 13.51 7.47
C LEU A 134 21.85 13.47 7.88
N VAL A 135 21.43 14.34 8.79
CA VAL A 135 20.02 14.42 9.23
C VAL A 135 19.10 14.74 8.05
N LYS A 136 19.47 15.72 7.21
CA LYS A 136 18.73 16.06 6.00
C LYS A 136 18.65 14.85 5.06
N PHE A 137 19.77 14.18 4.79
CA PHE A 137 19.81 13.01 3.92
C PHE A 137 18.89 11.91 4.41
N PHE A 138 18.90 11.57 5.70
CA PHE A 138 18.01 10.56 6.28
C PHE A 138 16.55 10.97 6.23
N LEU A 139 16.21 12.21 6.52
CA LEU A 139 14.85 12.71 6.43
C LEU A 139 14.35 12.67 4.98
N TRP A 140 15.15 13.13 4.04
CA TRP A 140 14.81 13.11 2.61
C TRP A 140 14.66 11.69 2.08
N SER A 141 15.61 10.80 2.32
CA SER A 141 15.50 9.39 1.92
C SER A 141 14.26 8.71 2.49
N TYR A 142 13.84 9.10 3.70
CA TYR A 142 12.67 8.52 4.33
C TYR A 142 11.36 9.13 3.82
N MET A 143 11.38 10.39 3.39
CA MET A 143 10.24 11.08 2.81
C MET A 143 10.09 10.82 1.31
N ASP A 144 11.20 10.74 0.56
CA ASP A 144 11.22 10.52 -0.90
C ASP A 144 10.63 9.16 -1.29
N VAL A 145 10.90 8.11 -0.53
CA VAL A 145 10.26 6.79 -0.71
C VAL A 145 8.73 6.87 -0.61
N ARG A 146 8.17 8.00 -0.13
CA ARG A 146 6.72 8.20 0.06
C ARG A 146 6.10 9.21 -0.89
N ILE A 147 6.89 9.99 -1.60
CA ILE A 147 6.40 11.02 -2.54
C ILE A 147 6.34 10.51 -3.98
N GLU A 148 6.96 9.37 -4.27
CA GLU A 148 6.86 8.70 -5.59
C GLU A 148 5.62 7.80 -5.74
N LEU A 149 4.54 8.10 -5.00
CA LEU A 149 3.24 7.47 -5.18
C LEU A 149 2.29 8.39 -5.94
#